data_14ce36d9fef597d8b18578de02abf8c3
#
_entry.id   14ce36d9fef597d8b18578de02abf8c3
#
_cell.length_a   1.000
_cell.length_b   1.000
_cell.length_c   1.000
_cell.angle_alpha   90.00
_cell.angle_beta   90.00
_cell.angle_gamma   90.00
#
_symmetry.space_group_name_H-M   'P 1'
#
loop_
_entity.id
_entity.type
_entity.pdbx_description
1 polymer ?
#
loop_
_entity_poly.entity_id
_entity_poly.type
_entity_poly.pdbx_seq_one_letter_code
_entity_poly.pdbx_strand_id
1 'polypeptide(L)'
;MQENGRILHFPTLDGLPEEEKKLKLEEFINLHEKGNCYPEITSAAPYYFSAPSTTLGLGLIIFAVLVGPLSLFLWAPAGKRQRLFLLIPAISVGFSLLLLLLILAGDGTGGTGSREVLIQVNPQDHSALISQNQICKTSVLLNNTFQLPENAGITGARMSKARGSIKEKPIEGASRQGEECGGKWFTSRSTLQHRIIMPVSTRAALTLLETSPGGAPVFQSTFPGTLNGLTYRDASGKYWTLEQLPPGRKMKASPFLPEEEPDGPPPLHFRASMEPAGGELGPIPTLPSINWEKTSVTVSGPVTPQPHE
;
A
#
# COMPACT_ATOMS: atom_id res chain seq x y z
N MET A 1 21.53 20.21 12.70
CA MET A 1 22.48 19.39 11.93
C MET A 1 21.73 18.85 10.74
N GLN A 2 21.99 19.42 9.56
CA GLN A 2 21.35 19.00 8.31
C GLN A 2 22.14 17.81 7.79
N GLU A 3 21.60 16.61 7.86
CA GLU A 3 22.11 15.50 7.09
C GLU A 3 21.42 15.51 5.72
N ASN A 4 22.19 15.89 4.72
CA ASN A 4 21.83 15.77 3.32
C ASN A 4 21.50 14.31 3.04
N GLY A 5 20.28 14.03 2.58
CA GLY A 5 19.86 12.71 2.12
C GLY A 5 20.79 12.25 0.99
N ARG A 6 21.76 11.44 1.30
CA ARG A 6 22.58 10.74 0.31
C ARG A 6 21.76 9.56 -0.20
N ILE A 7 21.39 9.60 -1.47
CA ILE A 7 20.98 8.40 -2.19
C ILE A 7 22.26 7.58 -2.36
N LEU A 8 22.41 6.52 -1.58
CA LEU A 8 23.52 5.58 -1.74
C LEU A 8 23.23 4.75 -3.00
N HIS A 9 23.92 5.05 -4.09
CA HIS A 9 24.08 4.11 -5.18
C HIS A 9 24.85 2.90 -4.63
N PHE A 10 24.18 1.77 -4.56
CA PHE A 10 24.90 0.51 -4.39
C PHE A 10 25.44 0.08 -5.76
N PRO A 11 26.75 0.16 -6.01
CA PRO A 11 27.35 -0.67 -7.02
C PRO A 11 27.02 -2.11 -6.64
N THR A 12 26.63 -2.93 -7.62
CA THR A 12 26.33 -4.34 -7.46
C THR A 12 27.18 -4.94 -6.34
N LEU A 13 26.51 -5.50 -5.32
CA LEU A 13 27.16 -6.12 -4.15
C LEU A 13 28.05 -7.32 -4.54
N ASP A 14 28.04 -7.71 -5.79
CA ASP A 14 28.78 -8.80 -6.38
C ASP A 14 30.27 -8.42 -6.55
N GLY A 15 31.03 -8.50 -5.51
CA GLY A 15 32.48 -8.21 -5.54
C GLY A 15 33.04 -7.64 -4.24
N LEU A 16 32.19 -7.29 -3.28
CA LEU A 16 32.63 -6.83 -1.99
C LEU A 16 32.86 -8.00 -1.01
N PRO A 17 33.86 -7.93 -0.13
CA PRO A 17 34.04 -8.88 0.96
C PRO A 17 32.80 -8.94 1.84
N GLU A 18 32.47 -10.12 2.37
CA GLU A 18 31.25 -10.35 3.17
C GLU A 18 31.14 -9.43 4.41
N GLU A 19 32.25 -9.04 5.00
CA GLU A 19 32.28 -8.10 6.14
C GLU A 19 31.86 -6.68 5.70
N GLU A 20 32.27 -6.25 4.53
CA GLU A 20 31.94 -4.93 3.99
C GLU A 20 30.48 -4.87 3.52
N LYS A 21 29.94 -5.97 3.01
CA LYS A 21 28.50 -6.14 2.72
C LYS A 21 27.67 -6.01 3.99
N LYS A 22 28.08 -6.66 5.07
CA LYS A 22 27.40 -6.57 6.37
C LYS A 22 27.41 -5.14 6.91
N LEU A 23 28.55 -4.48 6.87
CA LEU A 23 28.70 -3.11 7.39
C LEU A 23 27.82 -2.13 6.61
N LYS A 24 27.79 -2.24 5.29
CA LYS A 24 26.92 -1.41 4.43
C LYS A 24 25.43 -1.74 4.61
N LEU A 25 25.08 -3.00 4.86
CA LEU A 25 23.72 -3.40 5.15
C LEU A 25 23.26 -2.88 6.53
N GLU A 26 24.12 -2.94 7.55
CA GLU A 26 23.84 -2.37 8.87
C GLU A 26 23.74 -0.84 8.83
N GLU A 27 24.60 -0.17 8.05
CA GLU A 27 24.50 1.26 7.81
C GLU A 27 23.20 1.63 7.11
N PHE A 28 22.78 0.86 6.11
CA PHE A 28 21.51 1.02 5.42
C PHE A 28 20.30 0.80 6.36
N ILE A 29 20.36 -0.25 7.18
CA ILE A 29 19.31 -0.54 8.18
C ILE A 29 19.25 0.59 9.21
N ASN A 30 20.38 1.06 9.72
CA ASN A 30 20.44 2.15 10.69
C ASN A 30 19.99 3.51 10.11
N LEU A 31 20.29 3.78 8.85
CA LEU A 31 19.74 4.95 8.12
C LEU A 31 18.24 4.81 7.92
N HIS A 32 17.75 3.60 7.72
CA HIS A 32 16.33 3.29 7.56
C HIS A 32 15.55 3.38 8.88
N GLU A 33 16.16 2.97 9.99
CA GLU A 33 15.54 3.06 11.33
C GLU A 33 15.61 4.48 11.92
N LYS A 34 16.66 5.24 11.62
CA LYS A 34 16.85 6.62 12.13
C LYS A 34 16.31 7.71 11.22
N GLY A 35 16.11 7.41 9.95
CA GLY A 35 15.58 8.38 9.00
C GLY A 35 14.07 8.33 8.97
N ASN A 36 13.41 9.32 9.55
CA ASN A 36 12.00 9.66 9.30
C ASN A 36 11.77 10.07 7.82
N CYS A 37 12.33 9.30 6.88
CA CYS A 37 12.18 9.53 5.44
C CYS A 37 10.86 9.02 4.86
N TYR A 38 10.03 8.40 5.70
CA TYR A 38 8.73 7.89 5.24
C TYR A 38 7.64 8.63 6.01
N PRO A 39 6.72 9.28 5.32
CA PRO A 39 5.52 9.77 5.99
C PRO A 39 4.89 8.56 6.70
N GLU A 40 4.73 8.66 8.02
CA GLU A 40 3.89 7.71 8.73
C GLU A 40 2.56 7.63 7.98
N ILE A 41 2.12 6.40 7.68
CA ILE A 41 0.78 6.21 7.12
C ILE A 41 -0.22 6.54 8.23
N THR A 42 -0.39 7.82 8.50
CA THR A 42 -1.32 8.33 9.51
C THR A 42 -2.75 8.31 9.02
N SER A 43 -2.99 8.13 7.71
CA SER A 43 -4.32 8.31 7.13
C SER A 43 -5.07 7.03 6.78
N ALA A 44 -4.41 5.88 6.71
CA ALA A 44 -5.12 4.62 6.51
C ALA A 44 -5.60 4.11 7.87
N ALA A 45 -6.81 4.53 8.28
CA ALA A 45 -7.48 3.89 9.40
C ALA A 45 -7.47 2.38 9.14
N PRO A 46 -6.81 1.58 9.99
CA PRO A 46 -6.70 0.15 9.74
C PRO A 46 -8.11 -0.44 9.73
N TYR A 47 -8.48 -1.02 8.60
CA TYR A 47 -9.72 -1.76 8.46
C TYR A 47 -9.67 -2.96 9.39
N TYR A 48 -10.27 -2.85 10.57
CA TYR A 48 -10.34 -3.97 11.50
C TYR A 48 -11.44 -4.94 11.08
N PHE A 49 -11.11 -6.19 11.09
CA PHE A 49 -12.09 -7.26 10.93
C PHE A 49 -13.02 -7.26 12.15
N SER A 50 -14.23 -6.77 12.01
CA SER A 50 -15.33 -7.08 12.90
C SER A 50 -16.09 -8.25 12.27
N ALA A 51 -15.81 -9.46 12.72
CA ALA A 51 -16.70 -10.57 12.37
C ALA A 51 -18.11 -10.18 12.83
N PRO A 52 -19.15 -10.40 12.01
CA PRO A 52 -20.52 -10.17 12.42
C PRO A 52 -20.91 -11.25 13.47
N SER A 53 -20.41 -11.04 14.70
CA SER A 53 -20.60 -11.99 15.82
C SER A 53 -22.07 -12.20 16.13
N THR A 54 -22.91 -11.20 15.93
CA THR A 54 -24.36 -11.26 16.12
C THR A 54 -25.03 -12.19 15.09
N THR A 55 -24.66 -12.13 13.83
CA THR A 55 -25.22 -12.98 12.77
C THR A 55 -24.84 -14.44 12.95
N LEU A 56 -23.57 -14.71 13.31
CA LEU A 56 -23.11 -16.05 13.64
C LEU A 56 -23.79 -16.60 14.91
N GLY A 57 -23.92 -15.77 15.96
CA GLY A 57 -24.59 -16.14 17.19
C GLY A 57 -26.06 -16.47 16.96
N LEU A 58 -26.79 -15.66 16.21
CA LEU A 58 -28.17 -15.93 15.83
C LEU A 58 -28.30 -17.24 15.02
N GLY A 59 -27.39 -17.46 14.05
CA GLY A 59 -27.32 -18.67 13.26
C GLY A 59 -27.15 -19.91 14.13
N LEU A 60 -26.24 -19.89 15.10
CA LEU A 60 -26.01 -21.01 16.02
C LEU A 60 -27.25 -21.30 16.91
N ILE A 61 -27.95 -20.25 17.37
CA ILE A 61 -29.19 -20.42 18.13
C ILE A 61 -30.27 -21.11 17.26
N ILE A 62 -30.46 -20.66 16.03
CA ILE A 62 -31.40 -21.26 15.08
C ILE A 62 -31.02 -22.73 14.85
N PHE A 63 -29.74 -23.01 14.63
CA PHE A 63 -29.26 -24.40 14.46
C PHE A 63 -29.55 -25.28 15.69
N ALA A 64 -29.28 -24.78 16.88
CA ALA A 64 -29.54 -25.49 18.14
C ALA A 64 -31.05 -25.83 18.31
N VAL A 65 -31.94 -24.89 17.96
CA VAL A 65 -33.38 -25.11 17.99
C VAL A 65 -33.81 -26.12 16.93
N LEU A 66 -33.27 -26.10 15.72
CA LEU A 66 -33.56 -27.02 14.64
C LEU A 66 -33.13 -28.45 14.99
N VAL A 67 -31.90 -28.63 15.46
CA VAL A 67 -31.35 -29.96 15.79
C VAL A 67 -31.89 -30.50 17.11
N GLY A 68 -32.16 -29.65 18.08
CA GLY A 68 -32.65 -30.03 19.39
C GLY A 68 -34.18 -30.24 19.41
N PRO A 69 -34.96 -29.28 19.94
CA PRO A 69 -36.37 -29.46 20.18
C PRO A 69 -37.18 -29.73 18.91
N LEU A 70 -36.85 -29.02 17.80
CA LEU A 70 -37.66 -29.13 16.58
C LEU A 70 -37.54 -30.52 15.93
N SER A 71 -36.33 -31.09 15.89
CA SER A 71 -36.11 -32.45 15.34
C SER A 71 -36.81 -33.53 16.17
N LEU A 72 -36.80 -33.37 17.50
CA LEU A 72 -37.43 -34.33 18.42
C LEU A 72 -38.96 -34.29 18.34
N PHE A 73 -39.56 -33.09 18.33
CA PHE A 73 -41.01 -32.96 18.41
C PHE A 73 -41.73 -33.10 17.06
N LEU A 74 -41.14 -32.59 15.98
CA LEU A 74 -41.79 -32.56 14.66
C LEU A 74 -41.43 -33.76 13.79
N TRP A 75 -40.17 -34.24 13.82
CA TRP A 75 -39.69 -35.22 12.82
C TRP A 75 -39.44 -36.60 13.39
N ALA A 76 -39.40 -36.76 14.71
CA ALA A 76 -39.20 -38.06 15.35
C ALA A 76 -40.25 -38.36 16.40
N PRO A 77 -41.54 -38.56 16.02
CA PRO A 77 -42.58 -38.93 16.94
C PRO A 77 -42.27 -40.30 17.60
N ALA A 78 -42.94 -40.56 18.75
CA ALA A 78 -42.74 -41.78 19.50
C ALA A 78 -42.85 -43.03 18.59
N GLY A 79 -41.83 -43.89 18.61
CA GLY A 79 -41.74 -45.12 17.78
C GLY A 79 -40.90 -44.98 16.47
N LYS A 80 -40.49 -43.75 16.04
CA LYS A 80 -39.67 -43.57 14.84
C LYS A 80 -38.36 -42.84 15.09
N ARG A 81 -37.83 -42.90 16.32
CA ARG A 81 -36.63 -42.18 16.77
C ARG A 81 -35.35 -42.56 16.01
N GLN A 82 -35.29 -43.73 15.41
CA GLN A 82 -34.18 -44.13 14.53
C GLN A 82 -33.96 -43.20 13.33
N ARG A 83 -34.97 -42.42 12.91
CA ARG A 83 -34.84 -41.44 11.84
C ARG A 83 -33.90 -40.27 12.19
N LEU A 84 -33.72 -40.03 13.50
CA LEU A 84 -32.82 -38.98 13.97
C LEU A 84 -31.36 -39.25 13.58
N PHE A 85 -30.94 -40.50 13.50
CA PHE A 85 -29.57 -40.87 13.10
C PHE A 85 -29.23 -40.42 11.68
N LEU A 86 -30.23 -40.29 10.81
CA LEU A 86 -30.03 -39.82 9.45
C LEU A 86 -30.36 -38.34 9.31
N LEU A 87 -31.34 -37.84 10.04
CA LEU A 87 -31.83 -36.48 9.96
C LEU A 87 -30.86 -35.48 10.56
N ILE A 88 -30.26 -35.77 11.73
CA ILE A 88 -29.32 -34.86 12.39
C ILE A 88 -28.08 -34.60 11.53
N PRO A 89 -27.38 -35.62 10.98
CA PRO A 89 -26.27 -35.37 10.05
C PRO A 89 -26.71 -34.59 8.80
N ALA A 90 -27.89 -34.89 8.23
CA ALA A 90 -28.37 -34.18 7.05
C ALA A 90 -28.63 -32.70 7.33
N ILE A 91 -29.26 -32.36 8.46
CA ILE A 91 -29.49 -30.98 8.89
C ILE A 91 -28.13 -30.28 9.15
N SER A 92 -27.19 -30.97 9.79
CA SER A 92 -25.88 -30.42 10.09
C SER A 92 -25.10 -30.07 8.82
N VAL A 93 -25.11 -30.96 7.83
CA VAL A 93 -24.46 -30.71 6.52
C VAL A 93 -25.16 -29.56 5.79
N GLY A 94 -26.49 -29.57 5.73
CA GLY A 94 -27.29 -28.53 5.09
C GLY A 94 -27.03 -27.14 5.74
N PHE A 95 -27.01 -27.10 7.06
CA PHE A 95 -26.73 -25.85 7.80
C PHE A 95 -25.27 -25.37 7.63
N SER A 96 -24.32 -26.32 7.60
CA SER A 96 -22.91 -25.97 7.33
C SER A 96 -22.72 -25.39 5.93
N LEU A 97 -23.38 -25.96 4.92
CA LEU A 97 -23.39 -25.42 3.56
C LEU A 97 -24.07 -24.05 3.49
N LEU A 98 -25.19 -23.88 4.19
CA LEU A 98 -25.87 -22.58 4.28
C LEU A 98 -24.98 -21.52 4.92
N LEU A 99 -24.31 -21.85 6.03
CA LEU A 99 -23.35 -20.91 6.66
C LEU A 99 -22.19 -20.58 5.73
N LEU A 100 -21.65 -21.56 5.01
CA LEU A 100 -20.60 -21.33 4.04
C LEU A 100 -21.05 -20.36 2.94
N LEU A 101 -22.27 -20.57 2.39
CA LEU A 101 -22.84 -19.69 1.38
C LEU A 101 -23.09 -18.27 1.92
N LEU A 102 -23.61 -18.14 3.16
CA LEU A 102 -23.83 -16.85 3.79
C LEU A 102 -22.51 -16.09 4.03
N ILE A 103 -21.45 -16.81 4.41
CA ILE A 103 -20.11 -16.22 4.58
C ILE A 103 -19.57 -15.75 3.22
N LEU A 104 -19.68 -16.58 2.17
CA LEU A 104 -19.22 -16.21 0.83
C LEU A 104 -20.03 -15.04 0.26
N ALA A 105 -21.33 -14.99 0.53
CA ALA A 105 -22.20 -13.90 0.07
C ALA A 105 -21.94 -12.59 0.85
N GLY A 106 -21.64 -12.68 2.15
CA GLY A 106 -21.41 -11.53 3.01
C GLY A 106 -19.99 -10.96 2.90
N ASP A 107 -18.98 -11.82 2.94
CA ASP A 107 -17.57 -11.40 2.92
C ASP A 107 -17.04 -11.26 1.48
N GLY A 108 -17.66 -11.93 0.51
CA GLY A 108 -17.19 -11.99 -0.87
C GLY A 108 -15.89 -12.80 -1.05
N THR A 109 -15.34 -12.78 -2.25
CA THR A 109 -14.04 -13.34 -2.58
C THR A 109 -13.05 -12.21 -2.83
N GLY A 110 -11.78 -12.36 -2.41
CA GLY A 110 -10.74 -11.35 -2.58
C GLY A 110 -10.53 -10.48 -1.35
N GLY A 111 -10.63 -9.17 -1.50
CA GLY A 111 -10.46 -8.23 -0.39
C GLY A 111 -10.58 -6.79 -0.83
N THR A 112 -10.51 -5.89 0.15
CA THR A 112 -10.48 -4.45 -0.08
C THR A 112 -9.28 -3.82 0.62
N GLY A 113 -8.80 -2.71 0.10
CA GLY A 113 -7.65 -2.04 0.69
C GLY A 113 -7.42 -0.64 0.19
N SER A 114 -6.43 -0.01 0.79
CA SER A 114 -5.89 1.29 0.36
C SER A 114 -4.39 1.17 0.15
N ARG A 115 -3.87 2.01 -0.75
CA ARG A 115 -2.44 2.09 -1.02
C ARG A 115 -1.99 3.52 -1.22
N GLU A 116 -0.82 3.79 -0.71
CA GLU A 116 -0.11 5.05 -0.87
C GLU A 116 1.19 4.77 -1.61
N VAL A 117 1.43 5.52 -2.67
CA VAL A 117 2.60 5.39 -3.53
C VAL A 117 3.39 6.68 -3.45
N LEU A 118 4.63 6.59 -3.03
CA LEU A 118 5.58 7.70 -3.07
C LEU A 118 6.59 7.43 -4.19
N ILE A 119 6.69 8.34 -5.13
CA ILE A 119 7.63 8.29 -6.24
C ILE A 119 8.68 9.38 -6.01
N GLN A 120 9.89 8.96 -5.73
CA GLN A 120 11.03 9.87 -5.59
C GLN A 120 11.84 9.83 -6.86
N VAL A 121 11.84 10.93 -7.62
CA VAL A 121 12.58 11.02 -8.89
C VAL A 121 13.97 11.61 -8.69
N ASN A 122 14.93 11.05 -9.39
CA ASN A 122 16.29 11.62 -9.54
C ASN A 122 16.57 11.87 -11.03
N PRO A 123 16.31 13.09 -11.53
CA PRO A 123 16.52 13.39 -12.94
C PRO A 123 17.98 13.29 -13.40
N GLN A 124 18.94 13.43 -12.48
CA GLN A 124 20.38 13.36 -12.80
C GLN A 124 20.78 11.95 -13.25
N ASP A 125 20.24 10.92 -12.61
CA ASP A 125 20.53 9.51 -12.88
C ASP A 125 19.46 8.87 -13.77
N HIS A 126 18.48 9.63 -14.25
CA HIS A 126 17.32 9.12 -14.98
C HIS A 126 16.64 7.96 -14.27
N SER A 127 16.49 8.07 -12.96
CA SER A 127 15.94 7.04 -12.11
C SER A 127 14.83 7.57 -11.20
N ALA A 128 13.99 6.67 -10.74
CA ALA A 128 13.06 6.94 -9.65
C ALA A 128 12.98 5.75 -8.70
N LEU A 129 12.66 6.01 -7.46
CA LEU A 129 12.34 5.01 -6.45
C LEU A 129 10.86 5.06 -6.14
N ILE A 130 10.16 3.97 -6.39
CA ILE A 130 8.75 3.80 -6.04
C ILE A 130 8.68 3.10 -4.70
N SER A 131 8.10 3.74 -3.71
CA SER A 131 7.79 3.17 -2.40
C SER A 131 6.29 3.09 -2.25
N GLN A 132 5.73 1.87 -2.25
CA GLN A 132 4.30 1.63 -2.11
C GLN A 132 4.02 1.01 -0.75
N ASN A 133 3.20 1.70 0.05
CA ASN A 133 2.63 1.16 1.25
C ASN A 133 1.17 0.80 0.98
N GLN A 134 0.78 -0.42 1.35
CA GLN A 134 -0.59 -0.89 1.14
C GLN A 134 -1.10 -1.61 2.38
N ILE A 135 -2.35 -1.33 2.72
CA ILE A 135 -3.08 -2.03 3.78
C ILE A 135 -4.32 -2.64 3.15
N CYS A 136 -4.53 -3.92 3.36
CA CYS A 136 -5.71 -4.60 2.86
C CYS A 136 -6.34 -5.51 3.91
N LYS A 137 -7.65 -5.63 3.81
CA LYS A 137 -8.46 -6.62 4.50
C LYS A 137 -8.86 -7.68 3.49
N THR A 138 -8.46 -8.91 3.73
CA THR A 138 -8.79 -10.04 2.86
C THR A 138 -10.02 -10.75 3.36
N SER A 139 -10.86 -11.19 2.43
CA SER A 139 -11.96 -12.12 2.66
C SER A 139 -11.50 -13.56 2.36
N VAL A 140 -12.29 -14.35 1.66
CA VAL A 140 -11.85 -15.66 1.19
C VAL A 140 -11.01 -15.49 -0.07
N LEU A 141 -9.75 -15.87 -0.03
CA LEU A 141 -8.85 -15.84 -1.18
C LEU A 141 -8.85 -17.21 -1.88
N LEU A 142 -9.17 -17.21 -3.16
CA LEU A 142 -9.08 -18.40 -4.02
C LEU A 142 -7.67 -18.59 -4.56
N ASN A 143 -6.94 -17.51 -4.75
CA ASN A 143 -5.54 -17.50 -5.13
C ASN A 143 -4.79 -16.48 -4.26
N ASN A 144 -3.57 -16.79 -3.89
CA ASN A 144 -2.70 -15.94 -3.07
C ASN A 144 -1.32 -15.70 -3.71
N THR A 145 -1.17 -16.06 -4.99
CA THR A 145 0.07 -15.79 -5.76
C THR A 145 -0.08 -14.55 -6.61
N PHE A 146 0.99 -13.79 -6.74
CA PHE A 146 1.08 -12.60 -7.59
C PHE A 146 2.51 -12.41 -8.08
N GLN A 147 2.69 -11.54 -9.05
CA GLN A 147 4.00 -11.26 -9.64
C GLN A 147 4.51 -9.90 -9.21
N LEU A 148 5.79 -9.80 -8.93
CA LEU A 148 6.54 -8.58 -8.70
C LEU A 148 7.82 -8.62 -9.52
N PRO A 149 8.21 -7.51 -10.17
CA PRO A 149 9.50 -7.41 -10.86
C PRO A 149 10.66 -7.84 -9.98
N GLU A 150 11.68 -8.48 -10.53
CA GLU A 150 12.83 -8.99 -9.75
C GLU A 150 13.53 -7.91 -8.94
N ASN A 151 13.60 -6.68 -9.47
CA ASN A 151 14.18 -5.52 -8.79
C ASN A 151 13.31 -4.92 -7.69
N ALA A 152 12.08 -5.40 -7.49
CA ALA A 152 11.22 -4.93 -6.41
C ALA A 152 11.48 -5.68 -5.11
N GLY A 153 11.65 -4.97 -4.00
CA GLY A 153 11.64 -5.53 -2.64
C GLY A 153 10.24 -5.52 -2.04
N ILE A 154 9.87 -6.55 -1.28
CA ILE A 154 8.61 -6.59 -0.54
C ILE A 154 8.84 -7.00 0.90
N THR A 155 8.20 -6.28 1.82
CA THR A 155 8.10 -6.65 3.24
C THR A 155 6.63 -6.62 3.64
N GLY A 156 6.27 -7.37 4.68
CA GLY A 156 4.87 -7.40 5.11
C GLY A 156 4.71 -7.73 6.58
N ALA A 157 3.61 -7.23 7.14
CA ALA A 157 3.19 -7.51 8.50
C ALA A 157 1.70 -7.84 8.54
N ARG A 158 1.32 -8.73 9.45
CA ARG A 158 -0.06 -8.98 9.80
C ARG A 158 -0.45 -8.05 10.93
N MET A 159 -1.53 -7.31 10.71
CA MET A 159 -2.08 -6.40 11.70
C MET A 159 -3.08 -7.14 12.58
N SER A 160 -2.97 -7.00 13.89
CA SER A 160 -3.95 -7.54 14.83
C SER A 160 -4.28 -6.51 15.91
N LYS A 161 -5.56 -6.40 16.25
CA LYS A 161 -6.00 -5.56 17.37
C LYS A 161 -6.02 -6.41 18.65
N ALA A 162 -5.20 -6.05 19.62
CA ALA A 162 -5.20 -6.69 20.93
C ALA A 162 -5.30 -5.63 22.01
N ARG A 163 -6.32 -5.71 22.86
CA ARG A 163 -6.54 -4.82 24.05
C ARG A 163 -6.43 -3.32 23.75
N GLY A 164 -6.98 -2.88 22.60
CA GLY A 164 -6.98 -1.46 22.22
C GLY A 164 -5.71 -0.98 21.49
N SER A 165 -4.67 -1.78 21.41
CA SER A 165 -3.47 -1.48 20.61
C SER A 165 -3.39 -2.32 19.33
N ILE A 166 -2.76 -1.75 18.31
CA ILE A 166 -2.43 -2.47 17.08
C ILE A 166 -1.11 -3.19 17.32
N LYS A 167 -1.08 -4.49 17.03
CA LYS A 167 0.15 -5.29 17.04
C LYS A 167 0.47 -5.72 15.63
N GLU A 168 1.69 -5.47 15.23
CA GLU A 168 2.26 -5.94 13.98
C GLU A 168 3.04 -7.22 14.24
N LYS A 169 2.82 -8.21 13.39
CA LYS A 169 3.62 -9.45 13.38
C LYS A 169 4.15 -9.66 11.97
N PRO A 170 5.46 -9.94 11.81
CA PRO A 170 6.02 -10.26 10.50
C PRO A 170 5.26 -11.43 9.85
N ILE A 171 5.17 -11.41 8.53
CA ILE A 171 4.57 -12.49 7.77
C ILE A 171 5.56 -13.64 7.68
N GLU A 172 5.24 -14.75 8.34
CA GLU A 172 6.03 -15.98 8.28
C GLU A 172 5.48 -16.93 7.22
N GLY A 173 6.37 -17.63 6.49
CA GLY A 173 5.99 -18.58 5.45
C GLY A 173 5.55 -17.92 4.13
N ALA A 174 5.92 -16.68 3.90
CA ALA A 174 5.91 -16.05 2.61
C ALA A 174 7.13 -16.55 1.80
N SER A 175 6.97 -16.71 0.50
CA SER A 175 8.03 -17.17 -0.41
C SER A 175 8.06 -16.29 -1.65
N ARG A 176 9.25 -16.20 -2.24
CA ARG A 176 9.47 -15.54 -3.52
C ARG A 176 10.45 -16.36 -4.35
N GLN A 177 10.14 -16.60 -5.62
CA GLN A 177 11.00 -17.26 -6.59
C GLN A 177 10.99 -16.41 -7.87
N GLY A 178 12.11 -15.68 -8.11
CA GLY A 178 12.16 -14.67 -9.17
C GLY A 178 11.07 -13.62 -9.00
N GLU A 179 10.19 -13.51 -9.98
CA GLU A 179 9.06 -12.57 -9.96
C GLU A 179 7.83 -13.13 -9.22
N GLU A 180 7.72 -14.44 -9.04
CA GLU A 180 6.56 -15.04 -8.41
C GLU A 180 6.63 -14.94 -6.89
N CYS A 181 5.62 -14.32 -6.29
CA CYS A 181 5.39 -14.19 -4.87
C CYS A 181 4.25 -15.12 -4.45
N GLY A 182 4.55 -16.06 -3.54
CA GLY A 182 3.60 -17.07 -3.09
C GLY A 182 3.63 -17.28 -1.59
N GLY A 183 2.92 -18.32 -1.12
CA GLY A 183 2.85 -18.63 0.31
C GLY A 183 1.92 -17.69 1.07
N LYS A 184 2.37 -17.14 2.20
CA LYS A 184 1.51 -16.39 3.12
C LYS A 184 1.59 -14.87 2.97
N TRP A 185 2.07 -14.32 1.84
CA TRP A 185 1.98 -12.88 1.61
C TRP A 185 0.56 -12.36 1.78
N PHE A 186 -0.40 -13.07 1.20
CA PHE A 186 -1.82 -12.82 1.43
C PHE A 186 -2.45 -14.05 2.06
N THR A 187 -3.16 -13.86 3.18
CA THR A 187 -3.89 -14.92 3.88
C THR A 187 -5.35 -14.51 4.01
N SER A 188 -6.27 -15.47 3.82
CA SER A 188 -7.70 -15.22 3.97
C SER A 188 -8.05 -14.70 5.37
N ARG A 189 -9.04 -13.81 5.46
CA ARG A 189 -9.61 -13.27 6.70
C ARG A 189 -8.58 -12.60 7.60
N SER A 190 -7.73 -11.78 7.03
CA SER A 190 -6.70 -11.06 7.77
C SER A 190 -6.57 -9.63 7.30
N THR A 191 -6.04 -8.78 8.17
CA THR A 191 -5.58 -7.44 7.80
C THR A 191 -4.08 -7.50 7.66
N LEU A 192 -3.60 -7.09 6.49
CA LEU A 192 -2.21 -7.19 6.10
C LEU A 192 -1.72 -5.83 5.64
N GLN A 193 -0.50 -5.52 6.02
CA GLN A 193 0.23 -4.36 5.53
C GLN A 193 1.44 -4.85 4.75
N HIS A 194 1.67 -4.28 3.57
CA HIS A 194 2.87 -4.55 2.78
C HIS A 194 3.55 -3.23 2.42
N ARG A 195 4.86 -3.26 2.42
CA ARG A 195 5.70 -2.21 1.84
C ARG A 195 6.46 -2.81 0.67
N ILE A 196 6.36 -2.16 -0.49
CA ILE A 196 7.03 -2.56 -1.71
C ILE A 196 7.91 -1.40 -2.14
N ILE A 197 9.16 -1.69 -2.48
CA ILE A 197 10.13 -0.71 -2.95
C ILE A 197 10.66 -1.19 -4.28
N MET A 198 10.62 -0.32 -5.31
CA MET A 198 11.05 -0.68 -6.67
C MET A 198 11.80 0.48 -7.31
N PRO A 199 13.07 0.32 -7.65
CA PRO A 199 13.78 1.25 -8.51
C PRO A 199 13.33 1.10 -9.96
N VAL A 200 13.13 2.23 -10.65
CA VAL A 200 12.75 2.27 -12.06
C VAL A 200 13.60 3.29 -12.81
N SER A 201 13.87 3.03 -14.09
CA SER A 201 14.51 4.02 -14.96
C SER A 201 13.44 4.93 -15.56
N THR A 202 13.62 6.24 -15.45
CA THR A 202 12.62 7.20 -15.98
C THR A 202 13.29 8.51 -16.38
N ARG A 203 12.71 9.17 -17.38
CA ARG A 203 13.07 10.54 -17.78
C ARG A 203 12.05 11.56 -17.27
N ALA A 204 11.12 11.14 -16.43
CA ALA A 204 10.15 12.04 -15.83
C ALA A 204 10.85 13.05 -14.90
N ALA A 205 10.61 14.31 -15.12
CA ALA A 205 11.23 15.41 -14.39
C ALA A 205 10.29 16.61 -14.31
N LEU A 206 10.53 17.43 -13.31
CA LEU A 206 9.99 18.80 -13.23
C LEU A 206 11.12 19.76 -13.61
N THR A 207 10.95 20.48 -14.72
CA THR A 207 11.93 21.43 -15.23
C THR A 207 11.52 22.85 -14.88
N LEU A 208 12.47 23.63 -14.37
CA LEU A 208 12.33 25.05 -14.14
C LEU A 208 12.84 25.79 -15.37
N LEU A 209 11.95 26.50 -16.08
CA LEU A 209 12.25 27.14 -17.36
C LEU A 209 12.78 28.56 -17.20
N GLU A 210 12.22 29.33 -16.27
CA GLU A 210 12.61 30.73 -16.05
C GLU A 210 12.56 31.05 -14.55
N THR A 211 13.62 31.71 -14.09
CA THR A 211 13.66 32.41 -12.81
C THR A 211 14.11 33.83 -13.09
N SER A 212 13.17 34.75 -13.31
CA SER A 212 13.51 36.15 -13.24
C SER A 212 13.87 36.50 -11.80
N PRO A 213 14.91 37.35 -11.55
CA PRO A 213 15.20 37.80 -10.19
C PRO A 213 13.96 38.43 -9.56
N GLY A 214 13.40 37.82 -8.53
CA GLY A 214 12.14 38.21 -7.90
C GLY A 214 10.87 37.84 -8.67
N GLY A 215 10.98 37.15 -9.81
CA GLY A 215 9.86 36.64 -10.61
C GLY A 215 9.38 35.28 -10.13
N ALA A 216 8.10 34.98 -10.42
CA ALA A 216 7.54 33.67 -10.13
C ALA A 216 8.15 32.61 -11.07
N PRO A 217 8.53 31.43 -10.56
CA PRO A 217 9.08 30.35 -11.36
C PRO A 217 8.06 29.80 -12.35
N VAL A 218 8.53 29.41 -13.53
CA VAL A 218 7.74 28.73 -14.57
C VAL A 218 8.20 27.29 -14.66
N PHE A 219 7.26 26.35 -14.53
CA PHE A 219 7.55 24.93 -14.54
C PHE A 219 6.99 24.24 -15.78
N GLN A 220 7.67 23.18 -16.20
CA GLN A 220 7.19 22.22 -17.19
C GLN A 220 7.39 20.79 -16.65
N SER A 221 6.39 19.95 -16.79
CA SER A 221 6.40 18.55 -16.33
C SER A 221 6.51 17.59 -17.51
N THR A 222 7.37 16.57 -17.37
CA THR A 222 7.42 15.42 -18.29
C THR A 222 6.84 14.14 -17.65
N PHE A 223 6.18 14.27 -16.51
CA PHE A 223 5.45 13.16 -15.88
C PHE A 223 4.30 12.68 -16.76
N PRO A 224 3.94 11.39 -16.73
CA PRO A 224 2.85 10.85 -17.56
C PRO A 224 1.46 11.33 -17.12
N GLY A 225 1.30 11.77 -15.88
CA GLY A 225 0.05 12.28 -15.31
C GLY A 225 0.10 13.76 -14.95
N THR A 226 -1.06 14.34 -14.73
CA THR A 226 -1.19 15.70 -14.20
C THR A 226 -0.70 15.75 -12.76
N LEU A 227 0.18 16.70 -12.47
CA LEU A 227 0.61 17.00 -11.11
C LEU A 227 -0.39 17.97 -10.47
N ASN A 228 -0.95 17.59 -9.32
CA ASN A 228 -1.93 18.38 -8.57
C ASN A 228 -1.33 18.85 -7.24
N GLY A 229 -1.62 20.08 -6.84
CA GLY A 229 -1.15 20.63 -5.57
C GLY A 229 0.38 20.67 -5.48
N LEU A 230 1.05 21.03 -6.59
CA LEU A 230 2.50 21.10 -6.62
C LEU A 230 2.99 22.18 -5.66
N THR A 231 3.88 21.82 -4.76
CA THR A 231 4.59 22.71 -3.84
C THR A 231 6.08 22.62 -4.13
N TYR A 232 6.72 23.75 -4.30
CA TYR A 232 8.15 23.86 -4.56
C TYR A 232 8.76 24.84 -3.57
N ARG A 233 9.95 24.53 -3.06
CA ARG A 233 10.76 25.40 -2.21
C ARG A 233 12.00 25.82 -2.96
N ASP A 234 12.18 27.13 -3.16
CA ASP A 234 13.36 27.67 -3.83
C ASP A 234 14.62 27.71 -2.94
N ALA A 235 15.75 28.09 -3.51
CA ALA A 235 17.01 28.18 -2.77
C ALA A 235 16.98 29.23 -1.64
N SER A 236 16.11 30.26 -1.74
CA SER A 236 15.93 31.29 -0.70
C SER A 236 15.03 30.84 0.44
N GLY A 237 14.41 29.63 0.32
CA GLY A 237 13.47 29.10 1.29
C GLY A 237 12.01 29.51 1.04
N LYS A 238 11.74 30.28 -0.01
CA LYS A 238 10.38 30.70 -0.37
C LYS A 238 9.60 29.55 -1.01
N TYR A 239 8.32 29.45 -0.65
CA TYR A 239 7.43 28.43 -1.21
C TYR A 239 6.63 28.97 -2.38
N TRP A 240 6.40 28.08 -3.35
CA TRP A 240 5.65 28.32 -4.57
C TRP A 240 4.67 27.18 -4.78
N THR A 241 3.48 27.47 -5.28
CA THR A 241 2.46 26.46 -5.52
C THR A 241 1.85 26.58 -6.91
N LEU A 242 1.43 25.42 -7.44
CA LEU A 242 0.59 25.29 -8.62
C LEU A 242 -0.55 24.33 -8.29
N GLU A 243 -1.77 24.73 -8.59
CA GLU A 243 -2.95 23.91 -8.38
C GLU A 243 -2.90 22.66 -9.26
N GLN A 244 -2.59 22.84 -10.54
CA GLN A 244 -2.47 21.76 -11.53
C GLN A 244 -1.35 22.04 -12.52
N LEU A 245 -0.61 21.01 -12.90
CA LEU A 245 0.40 21.07 -13.95
C LEU A 245 0.25 19.85 -14.88
N PRO A 246 -0.46 20.00 -16.01
CA PRO A 246 -0.58 18.95 -17.01
C PRO A 246 0.75 18.62 -17.70
N PRO A 247 0.93 17.38 -18.21
CA PRO A 247 2.11 16.97 -18.95
C PRO A 247 2.44 17.93 -20.10
N GLY A 248 3.72 18.30 -20.25
CA GLY A 248 4.22 19.12 -21.35
C GLY A 248 3.83 20.60 -21.30
N ARG A 249 2.91 21.02 -20.44
CA ARG A 249 2.50 22.43 -20.35
C ARG A 249 3.44 23.24 -19.47
N LYS A 250 3.63 24.50 -19.86
CA LYS A 250 4.37 25.51 -19.11
C LYS A 250 3.41 26.30 -18.24
N MET A 251 3.64 26.35 -16.94
CA MET A 251 2.77 27.07 -16.01
C MET A 251 3.58 27.88 -15.00
N LYS A 252 3.08 29.07 -14.69
CA LYS A 252 3.70 30.01 -13.74
C LYS A 252 3.14 29.72 -12.34
N ALA A 253 4.04 29.54 -11.36
CA ALA A 253 3.67 29.30 -9.98
C ALA A 253 3.27 30.59 -9.24
N SER A 254 2.44 30.44 -8.23
CA SER A 254 2.04 31.50 -7.31
C SER A 254 2.82 31.39 -5.99
N PRO A 255 3.15 32.50 -5.33
CA PRO A 255 3.80 32.47 -4.02
C PRO A 255 2.82 31.85 -2.99
N PHE A 256 3.36 31.05 -2.11
CA PHE A 256 2.61 30.36 -1.05
C PHE A 256 3.30 30.57 0.29
N LEU A 257 2.52 30.87 1.33
CA LEU A 257 2.98 30.95 2.71
C LEU A 257 2.34 29.77 3.44
N PRO A 258 3.11 28.76 3.84
CA PRO A 258 2.57 27.66 4.64
C PRO A 258 2.17 28.18 6.02
N GLU A 259 0.98 27.85 6.48
CA GLU A 259 0.48 28.22 7.82
C GLU A 259 1.25 27.53 8.94
N GLU A 260 1.78 26.34 8.68
CA GLU A 260 2.66 25.56 9.58
C GLU A 260 3.75 24.86 8.76
N GLU A 261 5.00 24.93 9.22
CA GLU A 261 6.20 24.55 8.47
C GLU A 261 6.80 23.13 8.69
N PRO A 262 6.18 22.13 9.32
CA PRO A 262 6.96 20.91 9.61
C PRO A 262 7.26 20.02 8.42
N ASP A 263 6.45 20.02 7.33
CA ASP A 263 6.51 18.97 6.29
C ASP A 263 6.69 19.45 4.84
N GLY A 264 7.21 20.66 4.63
CA GLY A 264 7.49 21.19 3.28
C GLY A 264 8.64 20.44 2.58
N PRO A 265 8.70 20.48 1.23
CA PRO A 265 9.83 19.88 0.53
C PRO A 265 11.15 20.56 0.90
N PRO A 266 12.29 19.86 0.83
CA PRO A 266 13.61 20.44 0.98
C PRO A 266 13.85 21.58 -0.02
N PRO A 267 14.84 22.47 0.19
CA PRO A 267 15.21 23.50 -0.81
C PRO A 267 15.51 22.86 -2.17
N LEU A 268 15.07 23.53 -3.25
CA LEU A 268 15.19 23.08 -4.65
C LEU A 268 14.45 21.77 -4.97
N HIS A 269 13.54 21.35 -4.10
CA HIS A 269 12.72 20.17 -4.31
C HIS A 269 11.24 20.54 -4.43
N PHE A 270 10.51 19.64 -5.06
CA PHE A 270 9.05 19.72 -5.18
C PHE A 270 8.38 18.51 -4.56
N ARG A 271 7.11 18.69 -4.23
CA ARG A 271 6.16 17.64 -3.89
C ARG A 271 4.83 17.91 -4.58
N ALA A 272 4.22 16.90 -5.16
CA ALA A 272 2.91 17.00 -5.79
C ALA A 272 2.15 15.69 -5.64
N SER A 273 0.82 15.72 -5.68
CA SER A 273 0.04 14.53 -5.93
C SER A 273 -0.10 14.32 -7.44
N MET A 274 -0.14 13.06 -7.87
CA MET A 274 -0.35 12.70 -9.27
C MET A 274 -1.56 11.77 -9.37
N GLU A 275 -2.40 11.97 -10.38
CA GLU A 275 -3.43 10.98 -10.66
C GLU A 275 -2.79 9.64 -10.98
N PRO A 276 -3.33 8.51 -10.46
CA PRO A 276 -2.79 7.19 -10.74
C PRO A 276 -2.78 6.94 -12.24
N ALA A 277 -1.65 7.15 -12.89
CA ALA A 277 -1.46 6.83 -14.30
C ALA A 277 -1.01 5.37 -14.41
N GLY A 278 -1.48 4.67 -15.44
CA GLY A 278 -0.90 3.39 -15.81
C GLY A 278 0.52 3.59 -16.36
N GLY A 279 1.40 2.59 -16.20
CA GLY A 279 2.75 2.62 -16.72
C GLY A 279 3.81 2.46 -15.63
N GLU A 280 5.07 2.75 -15.99
CA GLU A 280 6.23 2.53 -15.10
C GLU A 280 6.22 3.36 -13.82
N LEU A 281 5.60 4.56 -13.86
CA LEU A 281 5.47 5.48 -12.73
C LEU A 281 4.06 5.41 -12.13
N GLY A 282 3.58 4.21 -11.89
CA GLY A 282 2.26 3.97 -11.31
C GLY A 282 2.31 3.07 -10.08
N PRO A 283 1.14 2.76 -9.53
CA PRO A 283 1.02 1.79 -8.46
C PRO A 283 1.50 0.41 -8.91
N ILE A 284 2.34 -0.21 -8.10
CA ILE A 284 2.87 -1.55 -8.35
C ILE A 284 1.71 -2.56 -8.20
N PRO A 285 1.39 -3.37 -9.22
CA PRO A 285 0.34 -4.36 -9.12
C PRO A 285 0.71 -5.45 -8.12
N THR A 286 -0.27 -5.89 -7.36
CA THR A 286 -0.16 -7.01 -6.43
C THR A 286 -1.30 -7.99 -6.68
N LEU A 287 -1.86 -8.61 -5.65
CA LEU A 287 -2.91 -9.61 -5.80
C LEU A 287 -4.15 -9.02 -6.53
N PRO A 288 -4.52 -9.55 -7.71
CA PRO A 288 -5.61 -8.97 -8.53
C PRO A 288 -6.99 -9.03 -7.87
N SER A 289 -7.20 -9.96 -6.93
CA SER A 289 -8.45 -10.10 -6.21
C SER A 289 -8.67 -9.06 -5.11
N ILE A 290 -7.71 -8.16 -4.86
CA ILE A 290 -7.87 -7.05 -3.93
C ILE A 290 -8.39 -5.82 -4.69
N ASN A 291 -9.54 -5.32 -4.26
CA ASN A 291 -10.06 -4.04 -4.72
C ASN A 291 -9.42 -2.89 -3.95
N TRP A 292 -8.63 -2.06 -4.64
CA TRP A 292 -7.97 -0.89 -4.06
C TRP A 292 -8.91 0.32 -4.12
N GLU A 293 -9.73 0.49 -3.08
CA GLU A 293 -10.74 1.57 -2.99
C GLU A 293 -10.12 2.97 -3.00
N LYS A 294 -8.93 3.10 -2.40
CA LYS A 294 -8.20 4.35 -2.35
C LYS A 294 -6.75 4.12 -2.79
N THR A 295 -6.34 4.85 -3.80
CA THR A 295 -4.94 4.90 -4.24
C THR A 295 -4.51 6.37 -4.30
N SER A 296 -3.51 6.74 -3.51
CA SER A 296 -2.87 8.04 -3.57
C SER A 296 -1.46 7.90 -4.13
N VAL A 297 -1.07 8.79 -5.02
CA VAL A 297 0.27 8.83 -5.58
C VAL A 297 0.85 10.21 -5.30
N THR A 298 1.97 10.23 -4.59
CA THR A 298 2.75 11.44 -4.32
C THR A 298 4.07 11.36 -5.07
N VAL A 299 4.43 12.43 -5.76
CA VAL A 299 5.69 12.54 -6.47
C VAL A 299 6.54 13.62 -5.79
N SER A 300 7.82 13.34 -5.62
CA SER A 300 8.79 14.29 -5.05
C SER A 300 10.14 14.13 -5.70
N GLY A 301 10.94 15.19 -5.68
CA GLY A 301 12.32 15.15 -6.20
C GLY A 301 12.91 16.54 -6.39
N PRO A 302 14.16 16.62 -6.82
CA PRO A 302 14.79 17.88 -7.19
C PRO A 302 14.18 18.42 -8.49
N VAL A 303 14.15 19.74 -8.59
CA VAL A 303 13.78 20.45 -9.82
C VAL A 303 15.01 20.62 -10.70
N THR A 304 14.89 20.29 -11.97
CA THR A 304 15.99 20.44 -12.93
C THR A 304 15.94 21.85 -13.55
N PRO A 305 17.00 22.66 -13.44
CA PRO A 305 17.07 23.91 -14.19
C PRO A 305 17.18 23.59 -15.67
N GLN A 306 16.57 24.44 -16.51
CA GLN A 306 16.74 24.33 -17.95
C GLN A 306 18.22 24.57 -18.27
N PRO A 307 18.90 23.71 -19.06
CA PRO A 307 20.24 23.98 -19.51
C PRO A 307 20.21 25.30 -20.32
N HIS A 308 21.06 26.23 -19.95
CA HIS A 308 21.28 27.43 -20.75
C HIS A 308 21.93 26.98 -22.07
N GLU A 309 21.21 27.15 -23.20
CA GLU A 309 21.78 27.03 -24.54
C GLU A 309 22.73 28.17 -24.82
#